data_c1c2a97bb0bc86f416534914810b2593
#
_entry.id   c1c2a97bb0bc86f416534914810b2593
#
_cell.length_a   1.000
_cell.length_b   1.000
_cell.length_c   1.000
_cell.angle_alpha   90.00
_cell.angle_beta   90.00
_cell.angle_gamma   90.00
#
_symmetry.space_group_name_H-M   'P 1'
#
loop_
_entity.id
_entity.type
_entity.pdbx_description
1 polymer ?
#
loop_
_entity_poly.entity_id
_entity_poly.type
_entity_poly.pdbx_seq_one_letter_code
_entity_poly.pdbx_strand_id
1 'polypeptide(L)' 'VSEGGKVNIREGNGLTYGRITQLAPGTICPYVATAENGWHAVVVGRRVGWVSPEYSRII' A
#
# COMPACT_ATOMS: atom_id res chain seq x y z
N VAL A 1 3.87 2.71 7.67
CA VAL A 1 3.22 3.64 6.75
C VAL A 1 3.85 5.02 6.91
N SER A 2 3.83 5.85 5.89
CA SER A 2 4.55 7.11 5.89
C SER A 2 4.10 8.08 7.00
N GLU A 3 4.98 9.00 7.39
CA GLU A 3 4.73 9.99 8.42
C GLU A 3 4.23 11.27 7.79
N GLY A 4 3.97 11.63 6.88
CA GLY A 4 3.45 12.89 6.36
C GLY A 4 2.41 12.63 5.31
N GLY A 5 1.43 13.21 5.13
CA GLY A 5 0.44 13.05 4.09
C GLY A 5 -0.19 11.66 4.04
N LYS A 6 -1.10 11.46 3.13
CA LYS A 6 -1.80 10.19 2.97
C LYS A 6 -1.01 9.23 2.09
N VAL A 7 -1.17 7.96 2.37
CA VAL A 7 -0.53 6.89 1.62
C VAL A 7 -1.48 6.40 0.53
N ASN A 8 -1.00 6.42 -0.71
CA ASN A 8 -1.81 5.95 -1.85
C ASN A 8 -1.79 4.43 -1.95
N ILE A 9 -2.96 3.85 -2.08
CA ILE A 9 -3.13 2.42 -2.34
C ILE A 9 -3.53 2.28 -3.81
N ARG A 10 -2.79 1.47 -4.55
CA ARG A 10 -2.95 1.34 -5.99
C ARG A 10 -3.44 -0.03 -6.39
N GLU A 11 -3.94 -0.15 -7.61
CA GLU A 11 -4.44 -1.41 -8.16
C GLU A 11 -3.33 -2.40 -8.50
N GLY A 12 -2.10 -1.93 -8.63
CA GLY A 12 -0.95 -2.76 -8.94
C GLY A 12 0.32 -2.21 -8.31
N ASN A 13 1.40 -2.95 -8.47
CA ASN A 13 2.68 -2.68 -7.82
C ASN A 13 3.53 -1.66 -8.59
N GLY A 14 2.97 -0.51 -8.88
CA GLY A 14 3.71 0.56 -9.56
C GLY A 14 2.94 1.86 -9.59
N LEU A 15 3.66 2.95 -9.84
CA LEU A 15 3.09 4.30 -9.88
C LEU A 15 2.19 4.53 -11.10
N THR A 16 2.30 3.68 -12.10
CA THR A 16 1.49 3.77 -13.32
C THR A 16 0.08 3.19 -13.14
N TYR A 17 -0.13 2.42 -12.08
CA TYR A 17 -1.45 1.87 -11.79
C TYR A 17 -2.35 2.90 -11.13
N GLY A 18 -3.63 2.79 -11.38
CA GLY A 18 -4.62 3.69 -10.80
C GLY A 18 -4.69 3.58 -9.28
N ARG A 19 -4.96 4.70 -8.63
CA ARG A 19 -5.14 4.72 -7.19
C ARG A 19 -6.53 4.21 -6.83
N ILE A 20 -6.60 3.28 -5.88
CA ILE A 20 -7.86 2.78 -5.35
C ILE A 20 -8.36 3.71 -4.25
N THR A 21 -7.50 4.05 -3.32
CA THR A 21 -7.85 4.85 -2.15
C THR A 21 -6.58 5.43 -1.52
N GLN A 22 -6.77 6.21 -0.47
CA GLN A 22 -5.67 6.72 0.35
C GLN A 22 -5.94 6.35 1.79
N LEU A 23 -4.86 6.06 2.53
CA LEU A 23 -4.93 5.75 3.95
C LEU A 23 -4.17 6.79 4.75
N ALA A 24 -4.61 7.03 5.97
CA ALA A 24 -3.90 7.91 6.89
C ALA A 24 -2.55 7.31 7.27
N PRO A 25 -1.53 8.12 7.53
CA PRO A 25 -0.25 7.62 8.04
C PRO A 25 -0.46 6.80 9.32
N GLY A 26 0.28 5.71 9.45
CA GLY A 26 0.16 4.84 10.61
C GLY A 26 -0.93 3.78 10.52
N THR A 27 -1.72 3.77 9.45
CA THR A 27 -2.76 2.73 9.26
C THR A 27 -2.11 1.36 9.13
N ILE A 28 -2.66 0.38 9.84
CA ILE A 28 -2.19 -1.01 9.79
C ILE A 28 -3.19 -1.82 8.99
N CYS A 29 -2.69 -2.55 8.00
CA CYS A 29 -3.52 -3.40 7.13
C CYS A 29 -3.00 -4.84 7.15
N PRO A 30 -3.89 -5.83 6.96
CA PRO A 30 -3.43 -7.21 6.80
C PRO A 30 -2.48 -7.32 5.60
N TYR A 31 -1.35 -7.98 5.82
CA TYR A 31 -0.34 -8.18 4.79
C TYR A 31 -0.66 -9.43 3.96
N VAL A 32 -0.49 -9.32 2.65
CA VAL A 32 -0.72 -10.44 1.72
C VAL A 32 0.60 -10.94 1.14
N ALA A 33 1.35 -10.08 0.48
CA ALA A 33 2.57 -10.48 -0.21
C ALA A 33 3.43 -9.26 -0.54
N THR A 34 4.67 -9.52 -0.95
CA THR A 34 5.59 -8.49 -1.43
C THR A 34 5.99 -8.84 -2.87
N ALA A 35 5.88 -7.88 -3.77
CA ALA A 35 6.28 -8.06 -5.15
C ALA A 35 7.80 -7.97 -5.30
N GLU A 36 8.32 -8.36 -6.46
CA GLU A 36 9.75 -8.32 -6.75
C GLU A 36 10.36 -6.93 -6.59
N ASN A 37 9.59 -5.91 -6.88
CA ASN A 37 10.06 -4.52 -6.74
C ASN A 37 9.88 -3.95 -5.33
N GLY A 38 9.47 -4.76 -4.38
CA GLY A 38 9.34 -4.35 -2.98
C GLY A 38 7.97 -3.81 -2.57
N TRP A 39 7.06 -3.60 -3.51
CA TRP A 39 5.70 -3.15 -3.18
C TRP A 39 4.96 -4.20 -2.36
N HIS A 40 4.23 -3.75 -1.37
CA HIS A 40 3.47 -4.63 -0.47
C HIS A 40 2.00 -4.71 -0.89
N ALA A 41 1.48 -5.93 -1.02
CA ALA A 41 0.06 -6.15 -1.21
C ALA A 41 -0.61 -6.26 0.16
N VAL A 42 -1.66 -5.49 0.36
CA VAL A 42 -2.39 -5.45 1.64
C VAL A 42 -3.89 -5.50 1.38
N VAL A 43 -4.63 -5.94 2.38
CA VAL A 43 -6.09 -5.94 2.31
C VAL A 43 -6.60 -4.58 2.77
N VAL A 44 -7.36 -3.93 1.89
CA VAL A 44 -8.00 -2.64 2.18
C VAL A 44 -9.48 -2.78 1.88
N GLY A 45 -10.29 -2.77 2.93
CA GLY A 45 -11.72 -3.03 2.78
C GLY A 45 -11.95 -4.46 2.30
N ARG A 46 -12.55 -4.61 1.12
CA ARG A 46 -12.87 -5.92 0.54
C ARG A 46 -11.98 -6.29 -0.65
N ARG A 47 -10.88 -5.61 -0.81
CA ARG A 47 -10.00 -5.84 -1.97
C ARG A 47 -8.54 -5.75 -1.57
N VAL A 48 -7.69 -6.32 -2.41
CA VAL A 48 -6.25 -6.22 -2.24
C VAL A 48 -5.77 -4.97 -2.98
N GLY A 49 -4.96 -4.18 -2.29
CA GLY A 49 -4.31 -3.03 -2.89
C GLY A 49 -2.80 -3.10 -2.70
N TRP A 50 -2.07 -2.26 -3.43
CA TRP A 50 -0.62 -2.22 -3.41
C TRP A 50 -0.13 -0.89 -2.87
N VAL A 51 0.88 -0.95 -2.01
CA VAL A 51 1.49 0.23 -1.39
C VAL A 51 2.99 0.23 -1.63
N SER A 52 3.54 1.41 -1.91
CA SER A 52 4.97 1.58 -2.15
C SER A 52 5.80 1.23 -0.91
N PRO A 53 6.96 0.58 -1.08
CA PRO A 53 7.84 0.29 0.05
C PRO A 53 8.42 1.55 0.69
N GLU A 54 8.40 2.68 0.00
CA GLU A 54 8.85 3.95 0.57
C GLU A 54 7.92 4.45 1.66
N TYR A 55 6.66 4.04 1.64
CA TYR A 55 5.62 4.53 2.54
C TYR A 55 5.05 3.44 3.43
N SER A 56 5.66 2.26 3.45
CA SER A 56 5.13 1.13 4.21
C SER A 56 6.22 0.21 4.69
N ARG A 57 5.90 -0.57 5.70
CA ARG A 57 6.78 -1.61 6.21
C ARG A 57 5.95 -2.71 6.84
N ILE A 58 6.53 -3.90 6.87
CA ILE A 58 5.93 -5.05 7.56
C ILE A 58 6.30 -4.95 9.04
N ILE A 59 5.32 -5.11 9.87
CA ILE A 59 5.52 -5.08 11.33
C ILE A 59 5.12 -6.41 11.95
#